data_80fe7062e888afe159a8172190627505
#
_entry.id   80fe7062e888afe159a8172190627505
#
_cell.length_a   1.000
_cell.length_b   1.000
_cell.length_c   1.000
_cell.angle_alpha   90.00
_cell.angle_beta   90.00
_cell.angle_gamma   90.00
#
_symmetry.space_group_name_H-M   'P 1'
#
loop_
_entity.id
_entity.type
_entity.pdbx_description
1 polymer ?
#
loop_
_entity_poly.entity_id
_entity_poly.type
_entity_poly.pdbx_seq_one_letter_code
_entity_poly.pdbx_strand_id
1 'polypeptide(L)'
;VEKGARIDSRLYDRLVQHKLREPIDRHLSIENPVDVPALLALGQTLIEQETLPAMLAEALGSGARLLAPLRSLPLPSAMACKLTVMRDQRPTLFQHSLVMTTVAVFLALKSGLSERDCSTVAAAALLHDLGVLHMDPAWDDPDHKVVGVGRKHLVAHPISAMELVRNFVCEA
;
A
#
# COMPACT_ATOMS: atom_id res chain seq x y z
N VAL A 1 -5.55 29.07 4.70
CA VAL A 1 -6.46 27.94 4.64
C VAL A 1 -6.85 27.62 6.07
N GLU A 2 -8.13 27.44 6.34
CA GLU A 2 -8.63 27.09 7.67
C GLU A 2 -8.33 25.63 7.99
N LYS A 3 -8.11 25.35 9.29
CA LYS A 3 -7.88 23.99 9.78
C LYS A 3 -9.14 23.13 9.50
N GLY A 4 -8.95 21.98 8.86
CA GLY A 4 -10.07 21.08 8.50
C GLY A 4 -10.69 21.36 7.12
N ALA A 5 -10.18 22.32 6.36
CA ALA A 5 -10.64 22.56 4.99
C ALA A 5 -10.22 21.39 4.09
N ARG A 6 -11.20 20.86 3.31
CA ARG A 6 -10.91 19.84 2.29
C ARG A 6 -10.18 20.48 1.11
N ILE A 7 -9.05 19.88 0.71
CA ILE A 7 -8.29 20.34 -0.43
C ILE A 7 -8.92 19.75 -1.70
N ASP A 8 -9.61 20.62 -2.46
CA ASP A 8 -10.05 20.35 -3.81
C ASP A 8 -9.02 20.84 -4.84
N SER A 9 -9.22 20.55 -6.12
CA SER A 9 -8.32 20.97 -7.21
C SER A 9 -8.08 22.48 -7.22
N ARG A 10 -9.12 23.29 -6.96
CA ARG A 10 -9.04 24.75 -6.96
C ARG A 10 -8.19 25.28 -5.79
N LEU A 11 -8.35 24.67 -4.62
CA LEU A 11 -7.54 25.03 -3.46
C LEU A 11 -6.10 24.57 -3.64
N TYR A 12 -5.89 23.38 -4.24
CA TYR A 12 -4.56 22.87 -4.60
C TYR A 12 -3.82 23.84 -5.53
N ASP A 13 -4.44 24.28 -6.64
CA ASP A 13 -3.84 25.23 -7.59
C ASP A 13 -3.44 26.54 -6.91
N ARG A 14 -4.28 27.02 -5.99
CA ARG A 14 -3.96 28.21 -5.18
C ARG A 14 -2.77 27.98 -4.23
N LEU A 15 -2.69 26.81 -3.60
CA LEU A 15 -1.59 26.48 -2.70
C LEU A 15 -0.27 26.38 -3.44
N VAL A 16 -0.25 25.79 -4.65
CA VAL A 16 0.94 25.68 -5.51
C VAL A 16 1.46 27.06 -5.95
N GLN A 17 0.55 28.02 -6.17
CA GLN A 17 0.91 29.38 -6.58
C GLN A 17 1.47 30.25 -5.43
N HIS A 18 1.30 29.81 -4.18
CA HIS A 18 1.75 30.57 -3.01
C HIS A 18 2.97 29.92 -2.36
N LYS A 19 3.99 30.75 -2.04
CA LYS A 19 5.12 30.30 -1.25
C LYS A 19 4.64 30.05 0.19
N LEU A 20 4.51 28.80 0.55
CA LEU A 20 4.14 28.40 1.91
C LEU A 20 5.30 28.65 2.88
N ARG A 21 5.00 29.07 4.10
CA ARG A 21 6.01 29.30 5.16
C ARG A 21 6.59 27.97 5.66
N GLU A 22 5.80 26.91 5.65
CA GLU A 22 6.17 25.56 6.06
C GLU A 22 5.69 24.54 5.01
N PRO A 23 6.36 23.38 4.88
CA PRO A 23 5.90 22.30 4.01
C PRO A 23 4.47 21.88 4.36
N ILE A 24 3.59 21.85 3.36
CA ILE A 24 2.17 21.54 3.54
C ILE A 24 1.97 20.14 4.10
N ASP A 25 2.87 19.20 3.80
CA ASP A 25 2.78 17.80 4.18
C ASP A 25 2.66 17.58 5.69
N ARG A 26 3.20 18.50 6.50
CA ARG A 26 3.09 18.46 7.96
C ARG A 26 1.69 18.78 8.50
N HIS A 27 0.86 19.38 7.67
CA HIS A 27 -0.48 19.86 8.04
C HIS A 27 -1.60 19.16 7.26
N LEU A 28 -1.26 18.19 6.41
CA LEU A 28 -2.22 17.38 5.69
C LEU A 28 -2.62 16.18 6.55
N SER A 29 -3.93 15.95 6.63
CA SER A 29 -4.50 14.68 7.10
C SER A 29 -5.34 14.10 5.97
N ILE A 30 -5.26 12.78 5.82
CA ILE A 30 -6.07 12.06 4.84
C ILE A 30 -7.31 11.54 5.54
N GLU A 31 -8.43 11.70 4.87
CA GLU A 31 -9.71 11.15 5.31
C GLU A 31 -9.69 9.62 5.08
N ASN A 32 -10.08 8.85 6.11
CA ASN A 32 -10.11 7.38 6.08
C ASN A 32 -8.76 6.74 5.62
N PRO A 33 -7.64 6.98 6.34
CA PRO A 33 -6.35 6.44 5.96
C PRO A 33 -6.37 4.90 5.98
N VAL A 34 -5.58 4.30 5.09
CA VAL A 34 -5.29 2.87 5.13
C VAL A 34 -4.23 2.62 6.20
N ASP A 35 -4.66 2.63 7.45
CA ASP A 35 -3.86 2.28 8.63
C ASP A 35 -3.97 0.78 8.97
N VAL A 36 -3.30 0.34 10.04
CA VAL A 36 -3.32 -1.07 10.44
C VAL A 36 -4.74 -1.59 10.73
N PRO A 37 -5.61 -0.89 11.48
CA PRO A 37 -7.01 -1.28 11.63
C PRO A 37 -7.76 -1.43 10.31
N ALA A 38 -7.60 -0.48 9.39
CA ALA A 38 -8.20 -0.54 8.06
C ALA A 38 -7.69 -1.73 7.24
N LEU A 39 -6.38 -2.02 7.29
CA LEU A 39 -5.78 -3.19 6.62
C LEU A 39 -6.34 -4.51 7.16
N LEU A 40 -6.54 -4.62 8.47
CA LEU A 40 -7.14 -5.83 9.08
C LEU A 40 -8.59 -6.01 8.63
N ALA A 41 -9.38 -4.95 8.58
CA ALA A 41 -10.77 -4.99 8.09
C ALA A 41 -10.83 -5.36 6.61
N LEU A 42 -9.98 -4.76 5.78
CA LEU A 42 -9.87 -5.08 4.35
C LEU A 42 -9.40 -6.51 4.12
N GLY A 43 -8.43 -6.99 4.90
CA GLY A 43 -7.95 -8.37 4.85
C GLY A 43 -9.04 -9.37 5.25
N GLN A 44 -9.88 -9.05 6.23
CA GLN A 44 -11.02 -9.88 6.60
C GLN A 44 -12.05 -9.95 5.46
N THR A 45 -12.41 -8.81 4.87
CA THR A 45 -13.28 -8.74 3.69
C THR A 45 -12.71 -9.54 2.51
N LEU A 46 -11.40 -9.45 2.29
CA LEU A 46 -10.73 -10.20 1.22
C LEU A 46 -10.85 -11.72 1.42
N ILE A 47 -10.68 -12.21 2.66
CA ILE A 47 -10.85 -13.63 3.00
C ILE A 47 -12.29 -14.09 2.76
N GLU A 48 -13.27 -13.23 3.00
CA GLU A 48 -14.69 -13.54 2.82
C GLU A 48 -15.13 -13.55 1.35
N GLN A 49 -14.49 -12.74 0.50
CA GLN A 49 -14.92 -12.50 -0.88
C GLN A 49 -14.07 -13.18 -1.94
N GLU A 50 -12.79 -13.47 -1.64
CA GLU A 50 -11.84 -13.99 -2.62
C GLU A 50 -11.46 -15.45 -2.34
N THR A 51 -11.51 -16.29 -3.38
CA THR A 51 -11.27 -17.73 -3.25
C THR A 51 -9.89 -18.06 -2.70
N LEU A 52 -8.82 -17.42 -3.22
CA LEU A 52 -7.46 -17.75 -2.80
C LEU A 52 -7.19 -17.37 -1.34
N PRO A 53 -7.46 -16.15 -0.86
CA PRO A 53 -7.31 -15.82 0.56
C PRO A 53 -8.14 -16.69 1.49
N ALA A 54 -9.37 -17.08 1.10
CA ALA A 54 -10.21 -17.99 1.86
C ALA A 54 -9.55 -19.38 2.02
N MET A 55 -9.04 -19.95 0.93
CA MET A 55 -8.32 -21.25 0.97
C MET A 55 -7.06 -21.19 1.84
N LEU A 56 -6.30 -20.08 1.80
CA LEU A 56 -5.12 -19.90 2.62
C LEU A 56 -5.48 -19.80 4.11
N ALA A 57 -6.56 -19.08 4.44
CA ALA A 57 -7.07 -18.97 5.81
C ALA A 57 -7.53 -20.33 6.33
N GLU A 58 -8.27 -21.11 5.53
CA GLU A 58 -8.69 -22.48 5.86
C GLU A 58 -7.50 -23.40 6.10
N ALA A 59 -6.50 -23.37 5.23
CA ALA A 59 -5.28 -24.17 5.35
C ALA A 59 -4.42 -23.84 6.59
N LEU A 60 -4.60 -22.64 7.19
CA LEU A 60 -4.03 -22.25 8.49
C LEU A 60 -4.95 -22.55 9.67
N GLY A 61 -6.21 -22.94 9.40
CA GLY A 61 -7.26 -23.15 10.39
C GLY A 61 -7.88 -21.86 10.95
N SER A 62 -7.46 -20.68 10.48
CA SER A 62 -8.01 -19.39 10.94
C SER A 62 -7.58 -18.21 10.05
N GLY A 63 -8.54 -17.38 9.64
CA GLY A 63 -8.27 -16.09 9.00
C GLY A 63 -7.53 -15.12 9.93
N ALA A 64 -7.83 -15.14 11.22
CA ALA A 64 -7.14 -14.32 12.20
C ALA A 64 -5.63 -14.64 12.27
N ARG A 65 -5.25 -15.91 12.08
CA ARG A 65 -3.85 -16.33 12.03
C ARG A 65 -3.16 -15.82 10.77
N LEU A 66 -3.85 -15.83 9.63
CA LEU A 66 -3.34 -15.28 8.37
C LEU A 66 -3.10 -13.76 8.48
N LEU A 67 -3.97 -13.03 9.20
CA LEU A 67 -3.87 -11.58 9.35
C LEU A 67 -3.01 -11.14 10.55
N ALA A 68 -2.58 -12.06 11.43
CA ALA A 68 -1.84 -11.72 12.64
C ALA A 68 -0.57 -10.88 12.37
N PRO A 69 0.28 -11.19 11.35
CA PRO A 69 1.47 -10.40 11.07
C PRO A 69 1.19 -8.94 10.68
N LEU A 70 -0.02 -8.64 10.18
CA LEU A 70 -0.41 -7.27 9.85
C LEU A 70 -0.62 -6.39 11.08
N ARG A 71 -0.90 -6.96 12.24
CA ARG A 71 -1.14 -6.22 13.50
C ARG A 71 0.09 -5.49 14.00
N SER A 72 1.26 -6.02 13.72
CA SER A 72 2.56 -5.47 14.15
C SER A 72 3.31 -4.77 13.02
N LEU A 73 2.62 -4.42 11.91
CA LEU A 73 3.23 -3.68 10.82
C LEU A 73 3.73 -2.31 11.29
N PRO A 74 5.02 -2.00 11.09
CA PRO A 74 5.51 -0.63 11.24
C PRO A 74 5.01 0.18 10.03
N LEU A 75 3.83 0.79 10.14
CA LEU A 75 3.21 1.57 9.07
C LEU A 75 3.19 3.05 9.43
N PRO A 76 4.22 3.84 9.08
CA PRO A 76 4.25 5.28 9.28
C PRO A 76 3.08 5.96 8.54
N SER A 77 2.65 7.12 9.05
CA SER A 77 1.54 7.89 8.46
C SER A 77 1.74 8.22 6.97
N ALA A 78 2.98 8.46 6.56
CA ALA A 78 3.34 8.69 5.16
C ALA A 78 3.08 7.45 4.28
N MET A 79 3.32 6.24 4.79
CA MET A 79 3.01 5.00 4.07
C MET A 79 1.51 4.73 4.05
N ALA A 80 0.81 4.95 5.16
CA ALA A 80 -0.65 4.88 5.21
C ALA A 80 -1.29 5.83 4.19
N CYS A 81 -0.74 7.04 4.04
CA CYS A 81 -1.13 8.01 3.02
C CYS A 81 -0.97 7.43 1.61
N LYS A 82 0.18 6.86 1.28
CA LYS A 82 0.44 6.28 -0.06
C LYS A 82 -0.46 5.08 -0.36
N LEU A 83 -0.69 4.22 0.61
CA LEU A 83 -1.64 3.12 0.48
C LEU A 83 -3.08 3.62 0.28
N THR A 84 -3.45 4.73 0.91
CA THR A 84 -4.76 5.37 0.72
C THR A 84 -4.89 5.89 -0.72
N VAL A 85 -3.87 6.59 -1.23
CA VAL A 85 -3.83 7.03 -2.63
C VAL A 85 -3.92 5.83 -3.58
N MET A 86 -3.19 4.74 -3.29
CA MET A 86 -3.22 3.52 -4.09
C MET A 86 -4.62 2.90 -4.11
N ARG A 87 -5.28 2.78 -2.95
CA ARG A 87 -6.66 2.30 -2.85
C ARG A 87 -7.63 3.14 -3.67
N ASP A 88 -7.52 4.46 -3.59
CA ASP A 88 -8.50 5.38 -4.17
C ASP A 88 -8.27 5.63 -5.67
N GLN A 89 -7.03 5.60 -6.14
CA GLN A 89 -6.68 5.88 -7.54
C GLN A 89 -6.37 4.63 -8.37
N ARG A 90 -5.89 3.57 -7.74
CA ARG A 90 -5.45 2.32 -8.39
C ARG A 90 -6.02 1.10 -7.64
N PRO A 91 -7.34 0.94 -7.53
CA PRO A 91 -7.97 -0.08 -6.68
C PRO A 91 -7.56 -1.50 -7.06
N THR A 92 -7.38 -1.81 -8.34
CA THR A 92 -6.91 -3.12 -8.81
C THR A 92 -5.49 -3.43 -8.31
N LEU A 93 -4.59 -2.45 -8.39
CA LEU A 93 -3.22 -2.57 -7.90
C LEU A 93 -3.20 -2.75 -6.37
N PHE A 94 -4.03 -2.00 -5.65
CA PHE A 94 -4.17 -2.13 -4.20
C PHE A 94 -4.70 -3.52 -3.80
N GLN A 95 -5.74 -4.02 -4.48
CA GLN A 95 -6.27 -5.36 -4.25
C GLN A 95 -5.22 -6.43 -4.53
N HIS A 96 -4.46 -6.31 -5.63
CA HIS A 96 -3.33 -7.19 -5.93
C HIS A 96 -2.32 -7.23 -4.77
N SER A 97 -1.91 -6.08 -4.26
CA SER A 97 -0.96 -6.01 -3.14
C SER A 97 -1.50 -6.66 -1.87
N LEU A 98 -2.81 -6.53 -1.58
CA LEU A 98 -3.44 -7.23 -0.45
C LEU A 98 -3.44 -8.75 -0.64
N VAL A 99 -3.81 -9.25 -1.83
CA VAL A 99 -3.79 -10.69 -2.14
C VAL A 99 -2.37 -11.24 -2.02
N MET A 100 -1.39 -10.55 -2.62
CA MET A 100 0.02 -10.95 -2.53
C MET A 100 0.53 -10.96 -1.09
N THR A 101 0.06 -10.04 -0.25
CA THR A 101 0.37 -10.03 1.19
C THR A 101 -0.15 -11.28 1.87
N THR A 102 -1.39 -11.72 1.58
CA THR A 102 -1.93 -12.96 2.18
C THR A 102 -1.14 -14.19 1.76
N VAL A 103 -0.74 -14.28 0.48
CA VAL A 103 0.11 -15.38 -0.03
C VAL A 103 1.47 -15.40 0.65
N ALA A 104 2.14 -14.24 0.71
CA ALA A 104 3.47 -14.13 1.30
C ALA A 104 3.46 -14.47 2.80
N VAL A 105 2.46 -13.98 3.54
CA VAL A 105 2.27 -14.29 4.97
C VAL A 105 1.99 -15.79 5.15
N PHE A 106 1.13 -16.39 4.33
CA PHE A 106 0.87 -17.83 4.39
C PHE A 106 2.16 -18.64 4.23
N LEU A 107 2.97 -18.32 3.21
CA LEU A 107 4.25 -19.00 2.98
C LEU A 107 5.22 -18.81 4.13
N ALA A 108 5.33 -17.59 4.66
CA ALA A 108 6.17 -17.29 5.82
C ALA A 108 5.80 -18.11 7.06
N LEU A 109 4.49 -18.17 7.37
CA LEU A 109 3.96 -18.96 8.48
C LEU A 109 4.19 -20.47 8.29
N LYS A 110 3.97 -20.99 7.08
CA LYS A 110 4.20 -22.41 6.76
C LYS A 110 5.68 -22.77 6.77
N SER A 111 6.57 -21.83 6.47
CA SER A 111 8.01 -21.98 6.55
C SER A 111 8.55 -21.88 8.00
N GLY A 112 7.68 -21.61 8.98
CA GLY A 112 8.07 -21.52 10.38
C GLY A 112 8.90 -20.26 10.72
N LEU A 113 8.75 -19.18 9.96
CA LEU A 113 9.42 -17.93 10.26
C LEU A 113 8.92 -17.34 11.58
N SER A 114 9.77 -16.54 12.23
CA SER A 114 9.41 -15.82 13.44
C SER A 114 8.28 -14.82 13.18
N GLU A 115 7.54 -14.42 14.23
CA GLU A 115 6.48 -13.42 14.12
C GLU A 115 7.00 -12.11 13.53
N ARG A 116 8.19 -11.68 13.94
CA ARG A 116 8.85 -10.49 13.41
C ARG A 116 9.15 -10.62 11.92
N ASP A 117 9.67 -11.77 11.48
CA ASP A 117 9.99 -11.99 10.08
C ASP A 117 8.73 -12.10 9.24
N CYS A 118 7.65 -12.73 9.76
CA CYS A 118 6.34 -12.74 9.10
C CYS A 118 5.78 -11.32 8.91
N SER A 119 5.94 -10.44 9.91
CA SER A 119 5.53 -9.04 9.79
C SER A 119 6.37 -8.27 8.76
N THR A 120 7.68 -8.54 8.70
CA THR A 120 8.57 -7.96 7.69
C THR A 120 8.18 -8.42 6.28
N VAL A 121 7.89 -9.71 6.10
CA VAL A 121 7.41 -10.27 4.82
C VAL A 121 6.07 -9.64 4.43
N ALA A 122 5.15 -9.47 5.39
CA ALA A 122 3.87 -8.81 5.17
C ALA A 122 4.06 -7.35 4.70
N ALA A 123 4.96 -6.60 5.35
CA ALA A 123 5.28 -5.23 4.95
C ALA A 123 5.86 -5.16 3.54
N ALA A 124 6.84 -6.03 3.24
CA ALA A 124 7.46 -6.09 1.92
C ALA A 124 6.44 -6.42 0.83
N ALA A 125 5.57 -7.42 1.06
CA ALA A 125 4.54 -7.81 0.12
C ALA A 125 3.44 -6.73 -0.05
N LEU A 126 3.08 -5.99 1.00
CA LEU A 126 2.10 -4.92 0.90
C LEU A 126 2.63 -3.72 0.10
N LEU A 127 3.91 -3.43 0.23
CA LEU A 127 4.52 -2.19 -0.29
C LEU A 127 5.29 -2.40 -1.61
N HIS A 128 5.41 -3.64 -2.11
CA HIS A 128 6.28 -3.96 -3.25
C HIS A 128 5.95 -3.16 -4.52
N ASP A 129 4.68 -2.89 -4.75
CA ASP A 129 4.19 -2.21 -5.94
C ASP A 129 3.92 -0.71 -5.75
N LEU A 130 4.31 -0.10 -4.61
CA LEU A 130 4.14 1.34 -4.41
C LEU A 130 4.82 2.18 -5.51
N GLY A 131 5.90 1.68 -6.10
CA GLY A 131 6.57 2.34 -7.22
C GLY A 131 5.71 2.49 -8.47
N VAL A 132 4.71 1.61 -8.65
CA VAL A 132 3.77 1.65 -9.78
C VAL A 132 2.80 2.85 -9.69
N LEU A 133 2.58 3.41 -8.51
CA LEU A 133 1.74 4.61 -8.34
C LEU A 133 2.22 5.82 -9.16
N HIS A 134 3.51 5.87 -9.49
CA HIS A 134 4.12 6.96 -10.26
C HIS A 134 4.17 6.68 -11.77
N MET A 135 3.52 5.60 -12.20
CA MET A 135 3.51 5.17 -13.60
C MET A 135 2.15 5.44 -14.25
N ASP A 136 2.12 5.37 -15.57
CA ASP A 136 0.88 5.56 -16.34
C ASP A 136 -0.17 4.52 -15.91
N PRO A 137 -1.36 4.95 -15.48
CA PRO A 137 -2.45 4.04 -15.10
C PRO A 137 -2.89 3.06 -16.21
N ALA A 138 -2.66 3.41 -17.46
CA ALA A 138 -2.96 2.52 -18.59
C ALA A 138 -2.15 1.20 -18.54
N TRP A 139 -1.07 1.16 -17.77
CA TRP A 139 -0.24 -0.04 -17.63
C TRP A 139 -0.81 -1.07 -16.64
N ASP A 140 -1.90 -0.74 -15.93
CA ASP A 140 -2.64 -1.68 -15.09
C ASP A 140 -3.54 -2.61 -15.92
N ASP A 141 -3.81 -2.22 -17.18
CA ASP A 141 -4.56 -3.06 -18.10
C ASP A 141 -3.68 -4.22 -18.58
N PRO A 142 -4.07 -5.49 -18.29
CA PRO A 142 -3.30 -6.67 -18.69
C PRO A 142 -3.17 -6.82 -20.22
N ASP A 143 -4.07 -6.20 -20.99
CA ASP A 143 -4.03 -6.22 -22.44
C ASP A 143 -3.12 -5.13 -23.02
N HIS A 144 -2.70 -4.18 -22.19
CA HIS A 144 -1.82 -3.09 -22.61
C HIS A 144 -0.36 -3.56 -22.69
N LYS A 145 0.21 -3.58 -23.91
CA LYS A 145 1.63 -3.93 -24.10
C LYS A 145 2.53 -2.73 -23.81
N VAL A 146 3.17 -2.74 -22.66
CA VAL A 146 4.17 -1.76 -22.29
C VAL A 146 5.48 -2.06 -23.04
N VAL A 147 5.93 -1.16 -23.93
CA VAL A 147 7.12 -1.32 -24.77
C VAL A 147 8.10 -0.15 -24.62
N GLY A 148 9.30 -0.32 -25.10
CA GLY A 148 10.31 0.74 -25.17
C GLY A 148 10.69 1.31 -23.81
N VAL A 149 10.63 2.64 -23.66
CA VAL A 149 10.97 3.35 -22.42
C VAL A 149 10.00 3.01 -21.29
N GLY A 150 8.71 2.86 -21.59
CA GLY A 150 7.70 2.48 -20.61
C GLY A 150 8.05 1.15 -19.93
N ARG A 151 8.50 0.14 -20.68
CA ARG A 151 8.93 -1.14 -20.11
C ARG A 151 10.12 -1.00 -19.16
N LYS A 152 11.07 -0.10 -19.47
CA LYS A 152 12.21 0.17 -18.56
C LYS A 152 11.74 0.76 -17.25
N HIS A 153 10.77 1.68 -17.29
CA HIS A 153 10.17 2.24 -16.07
C HIS A 153 9.42 1.17 -15.29
N LEU A 154 8.60 0.35 -15.96
CA LEU A 154 7.85 -0.71 -15.29
C LEU A 154 8.79 -1.71 -14.59
N VAL A 155 9.89 -2.13 -15.24
CA VAL A 155 10.89 -3.03 -14.62
C VAL A 155 11.61 -2.37 -13.44
N ALA A 156 11.68 -1.04 -13.40
CA ALA A 156 12.32 -0.30 -12.32
C ALA A 156 11.41 -0.03 -11.10
N HIS A 157 10.10 -0.42 -11.12
CA HIS A 157 9.18 -0.14 -10.02
C HIS A 157 9.63 -0.69 -8.66
N PRO A 158 10.31 -1.85 -8.54
CA PRO A 158 10.77 -2.31 -7.24
C PRO A 158 11.84 -1.39 -6.63
N ILE A 159 12.67 -0.78 -7.46
CA ILE A 159 13.67 0.21 -7.02
C ILE A 159 12.95 1.46 -6.52
N SER A 160 11.95 1.94 -7.27
CA SER A 160 11.13 3.08 -6.87
C SER A 160 10.38 2.81 -5.57
N ALA A 161 9.81 1.61 -5.40
CA ALA A 161 9.15 1.19 -4.15
C ALA A 161 10.13 1.16 -2.97
N MET A 162 11.33 0.60 -3.17
CA MET A 162 12.38 0.55 -2.16
C MET A 162 12.81 1.97 -1.72
N GLU A 163 13.04 2.89 -2.65
CA GLU A 163 13.41 4.27 -2.33
C GLU A 163 12.29 5.01 -1.59
N LEU A 164 11.03 4.80 -1.97
CA LEU A 164 9.89 5.34 -1.24
C LEU A 164 9.85 4.85 0.20
N VAL A 165 9.99 3.53 0.42
CA VAL A 165 9.99 2.95 1.77
C VAL A 165 11.18 3.47 2.58
N ARG A 166 12.38 3.52 1.99
CA ARG A 166 13.59 4.00 2.63
C ARG A 166 13.46 5.45 3.12
N ASN A 167 12.94 6.33 2.26
CA ASN A 167 12.80 7.75 2.58
C ASN A 167 11.77 8.03 3.67
N PHE A 168 10.74 7.18 3.82
CA PHE A 168 9.66 7.43 4.77
C PHE A 168 9.69 6.55 6.02
N VAL A 169 10.46 5.46 6.02
CA VAL A 169 10.58 4.56 7.18
C VAL A 169 11.89 4.80 7.94
N CYS A 170 12.96 5.22 7.25
CA CYS A 170 14.28 5.43 7.88
C CYS A 170 14.50 6.84 8.45
N GLU A 171 13.56 7.78 8.23
CA GLU A 171 13.62 9.15 8.75
C GLU A 171 12.79 9.34 10.04
N ALA A 172 12.29 8.27 10.65
CA ALA A 172 11.46 8.30 11.86
C ALA A 172 12.25 7.90 13.11
#